data_aa482cd9a57ca7f83cac1fa5ab4366ed
#
_entry.id   aa482cd9a57ca7f83cac1fa5ab4366ed
#
_cell.length_a   1.000
_cell.length_b   1.000
_cell.length_c   1.000
_cell.angle_alpha   90.00
_cell.angle_beta   90.00
_cell.angle_gamma   90.00
#
_symmetry.space_group_name_H-M   'P 1'
#
loop_
_entity.id
_entity.type
_entity.pdbx_description
1 polymer ?
#
loop_
_entity_poly.entity_id
_entity_poly.type
_entity_poly.pdbx_seq_one_letter_code
_entity_poly.pdbx_strand_id
1 'polypeptide(L)'
;MFHAYYDEYCYLPVHLYEGESGKLITTLLRPGRRMRGREATAILKRVLDHLTMVWPKTKITLRGDSHFSTPEVHDLCDGYGIDFILGQAINSKLKALGEPLMELAAALAEQTDEPVRLFDRFEYQAKSWPRPHQIIYKAEITKGKANPRFVVTNIRNRTPEFLYEKIYCARGRSEGFIKNHKTYLQSDRTSCHRFSANQFRLFLHSAAYVLLHTIQQIGMRGTQWTTSNFDTIQRRMLKVGARVREQATKVRFHFSTSYPLKDLMRTVVFNLNTS
;
A
#
# COMPACT_ATOMS: atom_id res chain seq x y z
N MET A 1 7.69 -20.58 7.06
CA MET A 1 6.52 -21.44 6.81
C MET A 1 6.40 -21.59 5.31
N PHE A 2 6.13 -22.79 4.80
CA PHE A 2 5.96 -23.04 3.37
C PHE A 2 4.77 -22.26 2.80
N HIS A 3 4.94 -21.68 1.62
CA HIS A 3 3.91 -20.92 0.91
C HIS A 3 3.70 -21.53 -0.47
N ALA A 4 2.57 -22.20 -0.66
CA ALA A 4 2.27 -22.98 -1.87
C ALA A 4 2.32 -22.17 -3.19
N TYR A 5 2.00 -20.86 -3.16
CA TYR A 5 2.05 -20.02 -4.36
C TYR A 5 3.49 -19.75 -4.83
N TYR A 6 4.44 -19.63 -3.88
CA TYR A 6 5.86 -19.41 -4.21
C TYR A 6 6.68 -20.68 -4.22
N ASP A 7 6.07 -21.82 -3.84
CA ASP A 7 6.71 -23.13 -3.67
C ASP A 7 7.96 -23.10 -2.78
N GLU A 8 7.96 -22.20 -1.79
CA GLU A 8 9.10 -21.94 -0.92
C GLU A 8 8.71 -21.66 0.52
N TYR A 9 9.69 -21.83 1.42
CA TYR A 9 9.60 -21.30 2.79
C TYR A 9 9.89 -19.81 2.79
N CYS A 10 8.88 -18.99 3.04
CA CYS A 10 9.03 -17.53 2.99
C CYS A 10 8.41 -16.83 4.20
N TYR A 11 8.69 -15.53 4.26
CA TYR A 11 8.01 -14.58 5.11
C TYR A 11 7.07 -13.72 4.26
N LEU A 12 5.94 -13.31 4.87
CA LEU A 12 5.01 -12.35 4.28
C LEU A 12 4.89 -11.13 5.19
N PRO A 13 5.76 -10.12 5.05
CA PRO A 13 5.69 -8.93 5.86
C PRO A 13 4.41 -8.14 5.61
N VAL A 14 3.91 -7.49 6.66
CA VAL A 14 2.87 -6.47 6.56
C VAL A 14 3.53 -5.11 6.48
N HIS A 15 3.11 -4.31 5.52
CA HIS A 15 3.51 -2.91 5.37
C HIS A 15 2.28 -2.03 5.49
N LEU A 16 2.35 -1.01 6.33
CA LEU A 16 1.33 0.02 6.46
C LEU A 16 1.92 1.36 6.04
N TYR A 17 1.27 2.02 5.10
CA TYR A 17 1.67 3.33 4.59
C TYR A 17 0.54 4.34 4.77
N GLU A 18 0.89 5.60 4.95
CA GLU A 18 -0.02 6.70 4.71
C GLU A 18 -0.30 6.75 3.19
N GLY A 19 -1.59 6.74 2.82
CA GLY A 19 -2.01 6.42 1.46
C GLY A 19 -1.81 7.52 0.43
N GLU A 20 -1.59 8.78 0.85
CA GLU A 20 -1.41 9.92 -0.05
C GLU A 20 0.08 10.24 -0.24
N SER A 21 0.81 10.39 0.85
CA SER A 21 2.23 10.73 0.81
C SER A 21 3.15 9.53 0.60
N GLY A 22 2.70 8.31 0.91
CA GLY A 22 3.54 7.11 0.89
C GLY A 22 4.48 6.98 2.08
N LYS A 23 4.31 7.78 3.13
CA LYS A 23 5.08 7.64 4.36
C LYS A 23 4.86 6.26 4.97
N LEU A 24 5.93 5.59 5.30
CA LEU A 24 5.87 4.29 5.96
C LEU A 24 5.45 4.48 7.42
N ILE A 25 4.35 3.85 7.83
CA ILE A 25 3.87 3.85 9.21
C ILE A 25 4.57 2.73 9.98
N THR A 26 4.51 1.51 9.47
CA THR A 26 5.18 0.36 10.09
C THR A 26 5.39 -0.79 9.13
N THR A 27 6.34 -1.64 9.48
CA THR A 27 6.63 -2.89 8.78
C THR A 27 6.87 -3.99 9.79
N LEU A 28 6.19 -5.13 9.63
CA LEU A 28 6.29 -6.27 10.52
C LEU A 28 6.52 -7.54 9.72
N LEU A 29 7.57 -8.29 10.07
CA LEU A 29 7.84 -9.60 9.51
C LEU A 29 6.81 -10.61 10.03
N ARG A 30 6.34 -11.48 9.14
CA ARG A 30 5.37 -12.53 9.49
C ARG A 30 5.76 -13.85 8.80
N PRO A 31 5.36 -14.99 9.38
CA PRO A 31 5.44 -16.27 8.67
C PRO A 31 4.67 -16.24 7.35
N GLY A 32 5.14 -17.01 6.36
CA GLY A 32 4.57 -17.11 5.01
C GLY A 32 3.20 -17.79 4.93
N ARG A 33 2.30 -17.51 5.85
CA ARG A 33 0.91 -18.01 5.85
C ARG A 33 -0.08 -16.86 5.79
N ARG A 34 -1.30 -17.14 5.36
CA ARG A 34 -2.40 -16.16 5.38
C ARG A 34 -2.54 -15.57 6.80
N MET A 35 -2.66 -14.27 6.86
CA MET A 35 -2.88 -13.54 8.11
C MET A 35 -4.25 -13.88 8.70
N ARG A 36 -4.30 -14.14 10.01
CA ARG A 36 -5.56 -14.34 10.73
C ARG A 36 -6.11 -12.99 11.18
N GLY A 37 -7.43 -12.87 11.30
CA GLY A 37 -8.09 -11.63 11.72
C GLY A 37 -7.53 -11.08 13.02
N ARG A 38 -7.31 -11.92 14.04
CA ARG A 38 -6.69 -11.53 15.34
C ARG A 38 -5.27 -10.98 15.19
N GLU A 39 -4.49 -11.44 14.23
CA GLU A 39 -3.15 -10.90 13.98
C GLU A 39 -3.24 -9.54 13.31
N ALA A 40 -4.14 -9.40 12.34
CA ALA A 40 -4.40 -8.13 11.67
C ALA A 40 -4.87 -7.07 12.68
N THR A 41 -5.84 -7.41 13.53
CA THR A 41 -6.36 -6.49 14.56
C THR A 41 -5.30 -6.12 15.58
N ALA A 42 -4.44 -7.04 16.02
CA ALA A 42 -3.36 -6.73 16.96
C ALA A 42 -2.35 -5.72 16.40
N ILE A 43 -2.05 -5.80 15.08
CA ILE A 43 -1.18 -4.85 14.39
C ILE A 43 -1.89 -3.51 14.25
N LEU A 44 -3.11 -3.51 13.69
CA LEU A 44 -3.88 -2.31 13.42
C LEU A 44 -4.23 -1.56 14.71
N LYS A 45 -4.61 -2.28 15.79
CA LYS A 45 -4.91 -1.66 17.08
C LYS A 45 -3.75 -0.82 17.61
N ARG A 46 -2.53 -1.35 17.61
CA ARG A 46 -1.35 -0.59 18.06
C ARG A 46 -1.12 0.69 17.26
N VAL A 47 -1.35 0.62 15.95
CA VAL A 47 -1.22 1.79 15.07
C VAL A 47 -2.34 2.78 15.35
N LEU A 48 -3.59 2.32 15.46
CA LEU A 48 -4.75 3.18 15.72
C LEU A 48 -4.68 3.82 17.11
N ASP A 49 -4.30 3.07 18.16
CA ASP A 49 -4.08 3.62 19.50
C ASP A 49 -3.10 4.81 19.45
N HIS A 50 -1.99 4.64 18.73
CA HIS A 50 -1.00 5.72 18.60
C HIS A 50 -1.52 6.90 17.76
N LEU A 51 -2.13 6.63 16.61
CA LEU A 51 -2.64 7.68 15.72
C LEU A 51 -3.76 8.50 16.39
N THR A 52 -4.70 7.85 17.07
CA THR A 52 -5.79 8.54 17.77
C THR A 52 -5.31 9.32 19.00
N MET A 53 -4.24 8.86 19.65
CA MET A 53 -3.61 9.60 20.75
C MET A 53 -2.93 10.87 20.24
N VAL A 54 -2.15 10.78 19.16
CA VAL A 54 -1.36 11.91 18.62
C VAL A 54 -2.23 12.87 17.80
N TRP A 55 -3.18 12.34 17.04
CA TRP A 55 -4.05 13.10 16.13
C TRP A 55 -5.54 12.78 16.34
N PRO A 56 -6.12 13.13 17.49
CA PRO A 56 -7.47 12.70 17.88
C PRO A 56 -8.60 13.19 16.96
N LYS A 57 -8.36 14.25 16.18
CA LYS A 57 -9.35 14.83 15.26
C LYS A 57 -9.18 14.37 13.80
N THR A 58 -8.18 13.52 13.52
CA THR A 58 -7.90 13.07 12.15
C THR A 58 -8.89 11.98 11.74
N LYS A 59 -9.53 12.19 10.59
CA LYS A 59 -10.35 11.14 9.96
C LYS A 59 -9.43 10.09 9.34
N ILE A 60 -9.64 8.85 9.72
CA ILE A 60 -8.84 7.72 9.24
C ILE A 60 -9.72 6.84 8.36
N THR A 61 -9.18 6.43 7.21
CA THR A 61 -9.79 5.42 6.33
C THR A 61 -8.80 4.29 6.13
N LEU A 62 -9.15 3.10 6.59
CA LEU A 62 -8.38 1.89 6.34
C LEU A 62 -8.66 1.35 4.93
N ARG A 63 -7.62 1.20 4.12
CA ARG A 63 -7.67 0.55 2.80
C ARG A 63 -6.80 -0.70 2.79
N GLY A 64 -7.34 -1.78 2.25
CA GLY A 64 -6.61 -3.04 2.20
C GLY A 64 -7.15 -4.00 1.14
N ASP A 65 -6.42 -5.08 0.92
CA ASP A 65 -6.89 -6.20 0.11
C ASP A 65 -7.79 -7.15 0.92
N SER A 66 -8.17 -8.26 0.30
CA SER A 66 -9.05 -9.25 0.93
C SER A 66 -8.43 -9.99 2.13
N HIS A 67 -7.13 -9.85 2.37
CA HIS A 67 -6.49 -10.42 3.56
C HIS A 67 -6.87 -9.67 4.84
N PHE A 68 -7.25 -8.39 4.72
CA PHE A 68 -7.73 -7.57 5.83
C PHE A 68 -9.25 -7.62 6.00
N SER A 69 -9.99 -8.18 5.03
CA SER A 69 -11.45 -8.29 5.13
C SER A 69 -11.84 -9.48 6.02
N THR A 70 -11.80 -9.25 7.31
CA THR A 70 -12.22 -10.21 8.35
C THR A 70 -13.14 -9.54 9.36
N PRO A 71 -14.05 -10.29 10.01
CA PRO A 71 -14.99 -9.71 10.98
C PRO A 71 -14.27 -8.95 12.10
N GLU A 72 -13.14 -9.46 12.57
CA GLU A 72 -12.38 -8.82 13.64
C GLU A 72 -11.81 -7.45 13.21
N VAL A 73 -11.43 -7.29 11.94
CA VAL A 73 -10.95 -6.00 11.42
C VAL A 73 -12.11 -5.04 11.22
N HIS A 74 -13.27 -5.52 10.74
CA HIS A 74 -14.47 -4.70 10.62
C HIS A 74 -14.91 -4.16 11.99
N ASP A 75 -15.01 -5.04 12.99
CA ASP A 75 -15.38 -4.66 14.36
C ASP A 75 -14.37 -3.68 14.98
N LEU A 76 -13.08 -3.88 14.71
CA LEU A 76 -12.03 -2.95 15.16
C LEU A 76 -12.26 -1.55 14.57
N CYS A 77 -12.48 -1.44 13.25
CA CYS A 77 -12.70 -0.15 12.59
C CYS A 77 -13.93 0.57 13.12
N ASP A 78 -15.03 -0.18 13.29
CA ASP A 78 -16.27 0.36 13.84
C ASP A 78 -16.09 0.79 15.30
N GLY A 79 -15.34 0.03 16.11
CA GLY A 79 -15.02 0.38 17.49
C GLY A 79 -14.19 1.65 17.65
N TYR A 80 -13.31 1.94 16.66
CA TYR A 80 -12.55 3.21 16.61
C TYR A 80 -13.30 4.34 15.89
N GLY A 81 -14.47 4.06 15.32
CA GLY A 81 -15.22 5.05 14.54
C GLY A 81 -14.50 5.50 13.26
N ILE A 82 -13.69 4.63 12.69
CA ILE A 82 -12.94 4.92 11.45
C ILE A 82 -13.62 4.29 10.23
N ASP A 83 -13.44 4.93 9.10
CA ASP A 83 -13.90 4.39 7.83
C ASP A 83 -13.00 3.23 7.37
N PHE A 84 -13.58 2.26 6.67
CA PHE A 84 -12.81 1.24 5.97
C PHE A 84 -13.36 0.92 4.58
N ILE A 85 -12.48 0.49 3.69
CA ILE A 85 -12.81 -0.06 2.37
C ILE A 85 -11.79 -1.15 2.02
N LEU A 86 -12.25 -2.39 1.97
CA LEU A 86 -11.41 -3.57 1.87
C LEU A 86 -11.86 -4.47 0.72
N GLY A 87 -10.91 -5.04 -0.01
CA GLY A 87 -11.22 -6.03 -1.02
C GLY A 87 -11.97 -7.22 -0.40
N GLN A 88 -13.01 -7.72 -1.06
CA GLN A 88 -13.75 -8.88 -0.60
C GLN A 88 -13.54 -10.05 -1.54
N ALA A 89 -13.13 -11.20 -1.00
CA ALA A 89 -12.97 -12.42 -1.79
C ALA A 89 -14.34 -12.90 -2.32
N ILE A 90 -14.35 -13.29 -3.58
CA ILE A 90 -15.56 -13.80 -4.25
C ILE A 90 -15.96 -15.13 -3.62
N ASN A 91 -17.24 -15.31 -3.38
CA ASN A 91 -17.87 -16.57 -3.03
C ASN A 91 -19.17 -16.78 -3.84
N SER A 92 -19.76 -17.96 -3.76
CA SER A 92 -20.96 -18.32 -4.54
C SER A 92 -22.14 -17.36 -4.29
N LYS A 93 -22.36 -16.93 -3.04
CA LYS A 93 -23.45 -16.02 -2.68
C LYS A 93 -23.22 -14.62 -3.27
N LEU A 94 -22.01 -14.07 -3.18
CA LEU A 94 -21.66 -12.78 -3.78
C LEU A 94 -21.74 -12.84 -5.30
N LYS A 95 -21.31 -13.95 -5.91
CA LYS A 95 -21.44 -14.16 -7.35
C LYS A 95 -22.91 -14.12 -7.78
N ALA A 96 -23.78 -14.87 -7.10
CA ALA A 96 -25.22 -14.88 -7.39
C ALA A 96 -25.89 -13.51 -7.23
N LEU A 97 -25.52 -12.74 -6.19
CA LEU A 97 -26.04 -11.38 -5.98
C LEU A 97 -25.57 -10.40 -7.07
N GLY A 98 -24.39 -10.59 -7.63
CA GLY A 98 -23.85 -9.73 -8.69
C GLY A 98 -24.21 -10.16 -10.11
N GLU A 99 -24.79 -11.35 -10.30
CA GLU A 99 -25.10 -11.92 -11.63
C GLU A 99 -25.96 -11.00 -12.50
N PRO A 100 -27.07 -10.40 -12.01
CA PRO A 100 -27.92 -9.57 -12.87
C PRO A 100 -27.19 -8.35 -13.45
N LEU A 101 -26.33 -7.71 -12.66
CA LEU A 101 -25.51 -6.58 -13.16
C LEU A 101 -24.43 -7.04 -14.13
N MET A 102 -23.88 -8.24 -13.94
CA MET A 102 -22.88 -8.81 -14.84
C MET A 102 -23.50 -9.17 -16.20
N GLU A 103 -24.70 -9.74 -16.21
CA GLU A 103 -25.46 -10.03 -17.43
C GLU A 103 -25.76 -8.74 -18.21
N LEU A 104 -26.20 -7.67 -17.50
CA LEU A 104 -26.40 -6.37 -18.11
C LEU A 104 -25.10 -5.81 -18.72
N ALA A 105 -24.00 -5.92 -17.99
CA ALA A 105 -22.70 -5.45 -18.49
C ALA A 105 -22.25 -6.24 -19.72
N ALA A 106 -22.51 -7.54 -19.76
CA ALA A 106 -22.21 -8.40 -20.91
C ALA A 106 -23.06 -8.02 -22.13
N ALA A 107 -24.36 -7.85 -21.97
CA ALA A 107 -25.26 -7.46 -23.05
C ALA A 107 -24.89 -6.08 -23.64
N LEU A 108 -24.54 -5.12 -22.80
CA LEU A 108 -24.09 -3.81 -23.25
C LEU A 108 -22.75 -3.87 -24.00
N ALA A 109 -21.82 -4.69 -23.52
CA ALA A 109 -20.54 -4.87 -24.18
C ALA A 109 -20.65 -5.52 -25.57
N GLU A 110 -21.59 -6.47 -25.71
CA GLU A 110 -21.90 -7.09 -27.02
C GLU A 110 -22.53 -6.10 -27.99
N GLN A 111 -23.39 -5.20 -27.50
CA GLN A 111 -24.05 -4.18 -28.32
C GLN A 111 -23.12 -3.07 -28.80
N THR A 112 -22.14 -2.69 -27.96
CA THR A 112 -21.28 -1.53 -28.21
C THR A 112 -19.91 -1.91 -28.77
N ASP A 113 -19.51 -3.18 -28.67
CA ASP A 113 -18.14 -3.69 -28.91
C ASP A 113 -17.07 -2.94 -28.09
N GLU A 114 -17.48 -2.33 -26.98
CA GLU A 114 -16.62 -1.54 -26.11
C GLU A 114 -16.54 -2.15 -24.69
N PRO A 115 -15.46 -1.91 -23.93
CA PRO A 115 -15.41 -2.28 -22.53
C PRO A 115 -16.49 -1.61 -21.70
N VAL A 116 -17.28 -2.38 -20.97
CA VAL A 116 -18.35 -1.88 -20.10
C VAL A 116 -17.99 -2.08 -18.64
N ARG A 117 -18.27 -1.06 -17.83
CA ARG A 117 -18.10 -1.08 -16.39
C ARG A 117 -19.33 -0.50 -15.69
N LEU A 118 -19.97 -1.32 -14.86
CA LEU A 118 -21.14 -0.96 -14.08
C LEU A 118 -20.85 -1.13 -12.60
N PHE A 119 -21.50 -0.33 -11.77
CA PHE A 119 -21.33 -0.36 -10.33
C PHE A 119 -22.69 -0.47 -9.63
N ASP A 120 -22.72 -1.26 -8.56
CA ASP A 120 -23.86 -1.37 -7.69
C ASP A 120 -23.42 -1.53 -6.23
N ARG A 121 -24.40 -1.43 -5.32
CA ARG A 121 -24.22 -1.68 -3.89
C ARG A 121 -25.35 -2.50 -3.32
N PHE A 122 -25.04 -3.40 -2.42
CA PHE A 122 -26.02 -4.16 -1.66
C PHE A 122 -25.51 -4.48 -0.26
N GLU A 123 -26.41 -4.79 0.65
CA GLU A 123 -26.03 -5.30 1.97
C GLU A 123 -25.76 -6.81 1.90
N TYR A 124 -24.69 -7.22 2.58
CA TYR A 124 -24.27 -8.61 2.63
C TYR A 124 -23.77 -8.95 4.02
N GLN A 125 -24.14 -10.15 4.47
CA GLN A 125 -23.63 -10.74 5.70
C GLN A 125 -23.09 -12.14 5.41
N ALA A 126 -21.80 -12.35 5.64
CA ALA A 126 -21.22 -13.68 5.64
C ALA A 126 -21.60 -14.42 6.92
N LYS A 127 -21.58 -15.77 6.90
CA LYS A 127 -21.92 -16.58 8.09
C LYS A 127 -21.07 -16.25 9.32
N SER A 128 -19.83 -15.81 9.11
CA SER A 128 -18.87 -15.43 10.17
C SER A 128 -18.97 -13.98 10.62
N TRP A 129 -19.80 -13.16 9.98
CA TRP A 129 -19.92 -11.75 10.31
C TRP A 129 -21.03 -11.52 11.33
N PRO A 130 -20.78 -10.77 12.41
CA PRO A 130 -21.82 -10.49 13.43
C PRO A 130 -22.93 -9.60 12.92
N ARG A 131 -22.68 -8.79 11.88
CA ARG A 131 -23.64 -7.86 11.26
C ARG A 131 -23.40 -7.73 9.75
N PRO A 132 -24.42 -7.26 9.00
CA PRO A 132 -24.26 -6.96 7.59
C PRO A 132 -23.39 -5.73 7.37
N HIS A 133 -22.65 -5.73 6.25
CA HIS A 133 -21.92 -4.58 5.74
C HIS A 133 -22.29 -4.31 4.30
N GLN A 134 -22.06 -3.08 3.86
CA GLN A 134 -22.25 -2.69 2.48
C GLN A 134 -21.16 -3.30 1.61
N ILE A 135 -21.57 -3.96 0.53
CA ILE A 135 -20.68 -4.39 -0.55
C ILE A 135 -20.85 -3.43 -1.72
N ILE A 136 -19.73 -2.94 -2.23
CA ILE A 136 -19.64 -2.28 -3.53
C ILE A 136 -19.25 -3.34 -4.53
N TYR A 137 -20.02 -3.45 -5.58
CA TYR A 137 -19.80 -4.40 -6.66
C TYR A 137 -19.46 -3.67 -7.95
N LYS A 138 -18.39 -4.12 -8.61
CA LYS A 138 -18.01 -3.72 -9.96
C LYS A 138 -18.23 -4.90 -10.90
N ALA A 139 -19.15 -4.76 -11.84
CA ALA A 139 -19.32 -5.61 -13.01
C ALA A 139 -18.53 -5.00 -14.18
N GLU A 140 -17.53 -5.69 -14.70
CA GLU A 140 -16.71 -5.20 -15.79
C GLU A 140 -16.53 -6.29 -16.85
N ILE A 141 -16.76 -5.91 -18.10
CA ILE A 141 -16.42 -6.72 -19.28
C ILE A 141 -15.28 -6.00 -20.01
N THR A 142 -14.17 -6.68 -20.17
CA THR A 142 -13.00 -6.15 -20.90
C THR A 142 -12.47 -7.23 -21.82
N LYS A 143 -12.35 -6.93 -23.12
CA LYS A 143 -11.93 -7.90 -24.15
C LYS A 143 -12.72 -9.21 -24.09
N GLY A 144 -14.05 -9.12 -23.94
CA GLY A 144 -14.95 -10.25 -23.84
C GLY A 144 -14.83 -11.09 -22.56
N LYS A 145 -14.05 -10.65 -21.56
CA LYS A 145 -13.87 -11.39 -20.29
C LYS A 145 -14.50 -10.63 -19.12
N ALA A 146 -15.27 -11.37 -18.33
CA ALA A 146 -15.86 -10.87 -17.09
C ALA A 146 -14.79 -10.70 -16.00
N ASN A 147 -14.79 -9.53 -15.34
CA ASN A 147 -13.89 -9.17 -14.25
C ASN A 147 -14.66 -8.60 -13.05
N PRO A 148 -15.44 -9.44 -12.33
CA PRO A 148 -16.18 -9.01 -11.15
C PRO A 148 -15.23 -8.65 -10.01
N ARG A 149 -15.55 -7.57 -9.28
CA ARG A 149 -14.82 -7.17 -8.08
C ARG A 149 -15.79 -6.76 -6.99
N PHE A 150 -15.52 -7.23 -5.78
CA PHE A 150 -16.30 -6.93 -4.59
C PHE A 150 -15.42 -6.24 -3.56
N VAL A 151 -15.97 -5.22 -2.92
CA VAL A 151 -15.32 -4.44 -1.88
C VAL A 151 -16.31 -4.22 -0.74
N VAL A 152 -15.89 -4.49 0.49
CA VAL A 152 -16.68 -4.25 1.69
C VAL A 152 -16.32 -2.91 2.32
N THR A 153 -17.32 -2.18 2.81
CA THR A 153 -17.10 -0.85 3.41
C THR A 153 -18.19 -0.49 4.41
N ASN A 154 -17.89 0.40 5.35
CA ASN A 154 -18.87 1.08 6.21
C ASN A 154 -19.21 2.51 5.73
N ILE A 155 -18.61 3.00 4.65
CA ILE A 155 -18.85 4.32 4.08
C ILE A 155 -20.16 4.31 3.28
N ARG A 156 -21.17 5.12 3.69
CA ARG A 156 -22.53 5.09 3.07
C ARG A 156 -22.86 6.31 2.21
N ASN A 157 -22.20 7.42 2.41
CA ASN A 157 -22.55 8.73 1.85
C ASN A 157 -21.88 9.08 0.51
N ARG A 158 -21.48 8.08 -0.27
CA ARG A 158 -20.84 8.23 -1.58
C ARG A 158 -21.41 7.24 -2.58
N THR A 159 -21.25 7.52 -3.89
CA THR A 159 -21.65 6.59 -4.96
C THR A 159 -20.74 5.35 -4.98
N PRO A 160 -21.25 4.18 -5.42
CA PRO A 160 -20.46 2.96 -5.56
C PRO A 160 -19.23 3.15 -6.44
N GLU A 161 -19.39 3.83 -7.56
CA GLU A 161 -18.29 4.16 -8.47
C GLU A 161 -17.20 4.99 -7.79
N PHE A 162 -17.56 6.07 -7.08
CA PHE A 162 -16.61 6.90 -6.36
C PHE A 162 -15.84 6.10 -5.29
N LEU A 163 -16.57 5.28 -4.51
CA LEU A 163 -15.97 4.42 -3.48
C LEU A 163 -14.97 3.45 -4.09
N TYR A 164 -15.33 2.83 -5.22
CA TYR A 164 -14.45 1.88 -5.88
C TYR A 164 -13.27 2.57 -6.56
N GLU A 165 -13.52 3.53 -7.45
CA GLU A 165 -12.50 4.12 -8.32
C GLU A 165 -11.59 5.10 -7.59
N LYS A 166 -12.15 5.96 -6.72
CA LYS A 166 -11.38 7.02 -6.07
C LYS A 166 -10.81 6.58 -4.72
N ILE A 167 -11.57 5.80 -3.94
CA ILE A 167 -11.11 5.42 -2.60
C ILE A 167 -10.41 4.06 -2.62
N TYR A 168 -11.07 3.01 -3.12
CA TYR A 168 -10.47 1.67 -3.11
C TYR A 168 -9.27 1.54 -4.05
N CYS A 169 -9.41 1.97 -5.31
CA CYS A 169 -8.34 1.84 -6.31
C CYS A 169 -7.09 2.67 -5.96
N ALA A 170 -7.22 3.73 -5.16
CA ALA A 170 -6.07 4.47 -4.63
C ALA A 170 -5.13 3.58 -3.77
N ARG A 171 -5.60 2.40 -3.31
CA ARG A 171 -4.77 1.35 -2.71
C ARG A 171 -3.65 0.90 -3.64
N GLY A 172 -3.84 0.94 -4.96
CA GLY A 172 -2.83 0.57 -5.94
C GLY A 172 -1.49 1.32 -5.76
N ARG A 173 -1.50 2.52 -5.19
CA ARG A 173 -0.27 3.25 -4.87
C ARG A 173 0.63 2.48 -3.90
N SER A 174 0.04 1.71 -2.98
CA SER A 174 0.81 0.90 -2.03
C SER A 174 1.67 -0.16 -2.70
N GLU A 175 1.29 -0.63 -3.88
CA GLU A 175 2.09 -1.57 -4.68
C GLU A 175 3.41 -0.94 -5.12
N GLY A 176 3.39 0.34 -5.50
CA GLY A 176 4.59 1.13 -5.79
C GLY A 176 5.47 1.33 -4.54
N PHE A 177 4.86 1.63 -3.39
CA PHE A 177 5.59 1.77 -2.13
C PHE A 177 6.22 0.45 -1.69
N ILE A 178 5.47 -0.65 -1.79
CA ILE A 178 5.97 -2.00 -1.51
C ILE A 178 7.10 -2.36 -2.49
N LYS A 179 6.98 -2.01 -3.78
CA LYS A 179 8.04 -2.22 -4.77
C LYS A 179 9.31 -1.46 -4.41
N ASN A 180 9.21 -0.20 -4.00
CA ASN A 180 10.33 0.58 -3.50
C ASN A 180 11.01 -0.13 -2.32
N HIS A 181 10.24 -0.58 -1.34
CA HIS A 181 10.75 -1.26 -0.15
C HIS A 181 11.30 -2.66 -0.47
N LYS A 182 10.52 -3.49 -1.17
CA LYS A 182 10.86 -4.89 -1.45
C LYS A 182 11.96 -5.01 -2.51
N THR A 183 11.75 -4.40 -3.69
CA THR A 183 12.59 -4.63 -4.86
C THR A 183 13.82 -3.72 -4.86
N TYR A 184 13.62 -2.42 -4.66
CA TYR A 184 14.73 -1.47 -4.80
C TYR A 184 15.60 -1.36 -3.55
N LEU A 185 15.03 -1.57 -2.36
CA LEU A 185 15.78 -1.70 -1.13
C LEU A 185 16.12 -3.15 -0.76
N GLN A 186 15.63 -4.14 -1.54
CA GLN A 186 15.92 -5.55 -1.34
C GLN A 186 15.54 -6.08 0.06
N SER A 187 14.42 -5.61 0.60
CA SER A 187 13.95 -6.03 1.93
C SER A 187 13.39 -7.45 1.98
N ASP A 188 13.21 -8.08 0.82
CA ASP A 188 12.84 -9.49 0.68
C ASP A 188 14.00 -10.46 1.00
N ARG A 189 15.23 -9.96 1.07
CA ARG A 189 16.40 -10.76 1.42
C ARG A 189 16.46 -11.05 2.92
N THR A 190 15.77 -12.08 3.35
CA THR A 190 15.72 -12.55 4.74
C THR A 190 16.62 -13.77 4.94
N SER A 191 17.94 -13.54 4.93
CA SER A 191 18.97 -14.59 4.94
C SER A 191 19.47 -15.00 6.33
N CYS A 192 18.91 -14.46 7.40
CA CYS A 192 19.29 -14.84 8.76
C CYS A 192 18.51 -16.07 9.23
N HIS A 193 19.14 -16.93 10.04
CA HIS A 193 18.48 -18.11 10.61
C HIS A 193 17.41 -17.77 11.66
N ARG A 194 17.59 -16.66 12.40
CA ARG A 194 16.63 -16.25 13.45
C ARG A 194 15.60 -15.28 12.92
N PHE A 195 14.34 -15.48 13.30
CA PHE A 195 13.23 -14.60 12.97
C PHE A 195 13.50 -13.14 13.41
N SER A 196 13.96 -12.96 14.67
CA SER A 196 14.26 -11.63 15.22
C SER A 196 15.36 -10.89 14.45
N ALA A 197 16.37 -11.60 13.97
CA ALA A 197 17.43 -11.02 13.14
C ALA A 197 16.88 -10.56 11.77
N ASN A 198 15.99 -11.33 11.13
CA ASN A 198 15.33 -10.92 9.90
C ASN A 198 14.36 -9.75 10.15
N GLN A 199 13.65 -9.71 11.28
CA GLN A 199 12.82 -8.57 11.65
C GLN A 199 13.66 -7.31 11.84
N PHE A 200 14.82 -7.41 12.48
CA PHE A 200 15.75 -6.27 12.64
C PHE A 200 16.27 -5.78 11.28
N ARG A 201 16.66 -6.69 10.39
CA ARG A 201 17.04 -6.33 9.00
C ARG A 201 15.91 -5.59 8.29
N LEU A 202 14.68 -6.07 8.43
CA LEU A 202 13.51 -5.42 7.83
C LEU A 202 13.35 -3.98 8.38
N PHE A 203 13.63 -3.73 9.66
CA PHE A 203 13.65 -2.38 10.22
C PHE A 203 14.75 -1.49 9.63
N LEU A 204 15.94 -2.04 9.37
CA LEU A 204 17.00 -1.29 8.69
C LEU A 204 16.60 -0.89 7.27
N HIS A 205 15.95 -1.79 6.52
CA HIS A 205 15.39 -1.46 5.21
C HIS A 205 14.27 -0.43 5.31
N SER A 206 13.46 -0.47 6.38
CA SER A 206 12.42 0.53 6.64
C SER A 206 13.02 1.91 6.94
N ALA A 207 14.12 1.98 7.69
CA ALA A 207 14.86 3.22 7.91
C ALA A 207 15.42 3.77 6.59
N ALA A 208 16.01 2.92 5.76
CA ALA A 208 16.47 3.31 4.43
C ALA A 208 15.32 3.79 3.53
N TYR A 209 14.12 3.16 3.64
CA TYR A 209 12.91 3.64 2.95
C TYR A 209 12.57 5.07 3.37
N VAL A 210 12.53 5.34 4.67
CA VAL A 210 12.20 6.68 5.19
C VAL A 210 13.20 7.72 4.69
N LEU A 211 14.50 7.42 4.71
CA LEU A 211 15.54 8.34 4.20
C LEU A 211 15.37 8.62 2.70
N LEU A 212 15.21 7.59 1.87
CA LEU A 212 15.03 7.78 0.42
C LEU A 212 13.71 8.46 0.09
N HIS A 213 12.64 8.15 0.82
CA HIS A 213 11.37 8.82 0.67
C HIS A 213 11.48 10.31 1.04
N THR A 214 12.22 10.66 2.08
CA THR A 214 12.50 12.04 2.47
C THR A 214 13.27 12.78 1.39
N ILE A 215 14.34 12.17 0.85
CA ILE A 215 15.10 12.73 -0.27
C ILE A 215 14.16 12.97 -1.46
N GLN A 216 13.30 12.01 -1.80
CA GLN A 216 12.36 12.13 -2.91
C GLN A 216 11.33 13.23 -2.70
N GLN A 217 10.64 13.24 -1.56
CA GLN A 217 9.49 14.13 -1.32
C GLN A 217 9.90 15.54 -0.88
N ILE A 218 10.95 15.66 -0.11
CA ILE A 218 11.43 16.94 0.41
C ILE A 218 12.62 17.43 -0.42
N GLY A 219 13.67 16.63 -0.52
CA GLY A 219 14.89 17.03 -1.20
C GLY A 219 14.69 17.38 -2.67
N MET A 220 13.88 16.59 -3.39
CA MET A 220 13.61 16.80 -4.83
C MET A 220 12.39 17.68 -5.10
N ARG A 221 11.79 18.31 -4.09
CA ARG A 221 10.63 19.19 -4.25
C ARG A 221 10.93 20.28 -5.28
N GLY A 222 9.95 20.53 -6.18
CA GLY A 222 10.08 21.52 -7.26
C GLY A 222 10.88 21.04 -8.47
N THR A 223 11.27 19.76 -8.51
CA THR A 223 11.97 19.16 -9.66
C THR A 223 11.13 18.04 -10.30
N GLN A 224 11.42 17.67 -11.52
CA GLN A 224 10.82 16.52 -12.20
C GLN A 224 11.17 15.15 -11.56
N TRP A 225 12.10 15.12 -10.62
CA TRP A 225 12.60 13.91 -9.97
C TRP A 225 11.76 13.44 -8.78
N THR A 226 10.78 14.20 -8.34
CA THR A 226 9.87 13.84 -7.24
C THR A 226 9.08 12.56 -7.48
N THR A 227 8.88 12.17 -8.74
CA THR A 227 8.19 10.92 -9.12
C THR A 227 9.14 9.76 -9.43
N SER A 228 10.46 9.96 -9.30
CA SER A 228 11.47 8.94 -9.57
C SER A 228 11.37 7.81 -8.55
N ASN A 229 11.52 6.57 -9.01
CA ASN A 229 11.62 5.43 -8.07
C ASN A 229 12.98 5.40 -7.34
N PHE A 230 13.06 4.62 -6.28
CA PHE A 230 14.26 4.55 -5.44
C PHE A 230 15.50 4.02 -6.18
N ASP A 231 15.33 3.12 -7.15
CA ASP A 231 16.44 2.65 -7.97
C ASP A 231 17.08 3.79 -8.77
N THR A 232 16.26 4.66 -9.35
CA THR A 232 16.74 5.85 -10.06
C THR A 232 17.52 6.80 -9.14
N ILE A 233 16.96 7.07 -7.94
CA ILE A 233 17.63 7.92 -6.94
C ILE A 233 18.97 7.32 -6.52
N GLN A 234 18.99 6.02 -6.21
CA GLN A 234 20.23 5.33 -5.83
C GLN A 234 21.29 5.39 -6.92
N ARG A 235 20.94 5.06 -8.16
CA ARG A 235 21.89 4.99 -9.27
C ARG A 235 22.38 6.36 -9.72
N ARG A 236 21.48 7.35 -9.74
CA ARG A 236 21.78 8.67 -10.29
C ARG A 236 22.37 9.64 -9.27
N MET A 237 22.06 9.48 -7.99
CA MET A 237 22.47 10.42 -6.95
C MET A 237 23.39 9.82 -5.87
N LEU A 238 23.12 8.59 -5.40
CA LEU A 238 23.87 8.03 -4.28
C LEU A 238 25.05 7.19 -4.73
N LYS A 239 24.94 6.44 -5.81
CA LYS A 239 26.03 5.61 -6.36
C LYS A 239 26.91 6.43 -7.32
N VAL A 240 27.40 7.56 -6.84
CA VAL A 240 28.24 8.50 -7.61
C VAL A 240 29.63 8.55 -6.98
N GLY A 241 30.65 8.49 -7.80
CA GLY A 241 32.03 8.60 -7.34
C GLY A 241 32.31 9.98 -6.71
N ALA A 242 32.88 9.99 -5.53
CA ALA A 242 33.28 11.20 -4.82
C ALA A 242 34.62 11.02 -4.11
N ARG A 243 35.41 12.07 -4.04
CA ARG A 243 36.59 12.11 -3.17
C ARG A 243 36.14 12.59 -1.78
N VAL A 244 36.32 11.76 -0.78
CA VAL A 244 35.97 12.11 0.60
C VAL A 244 37.24 12.62 1.31
N ARG A 245 37.13 13.75 2.00
CA ARG A 245 38.13 14.30 2.91
C ARG A 245 37.54 14.45 4.29
N GLU A 246 38.09 13.73 5.22
CA GLU A 246 37.77 13.82 6.63
C GLU A 246 38.66 14.85 7.31
N GLN A 247 38.09 15.70 8.13
CA GLN A 247 38.75 16.70 8.96
C GLN A 247 38.20 16.59 10.38
N ALA A 248 38.88 17.12 11.37
CA ALA A 248 38.49 17.00 12.78
C ALA A 248 37.03 17.40 13.08
N THR A 249 36.50 18.36 12.36
CA THR A 249 35.12 18.93 12.61
C THR A 249 34.14 18.73 11.45
N LYS A 250 34.59 18.18 10.30
CA LYS A 250 33.74 18.06 9.11
C LYS A 250 34.25 17.01 8.13
N VAL A 251 33.32 16.43 7.39
CA VAL A 251 33.59 15.57 6.23
C VAL A 251 33.18 16.33 4.96
N ARG A 252 34.09 16.38 3.98
CA ARG A 252 33.86 17.03 2.70
C ARG A 252 33.77 16.00 1.59
N PHE A 253 32.72 16.05 0.79
CA PHE A 253 32.50 15.26 -0.40
C PHE A 253 32.77 16.12 -1.64
N HIS A 254 33.73 15.72 -2.45
CA HIS A 254 34.07 16.38 -3.71
C HIS A 254 33.59 15.52 -4.87
N PHE A 255 32.55 15.95 -5.53
CA PHE A 255 32.02 15.32 -6.74
C PHE A 255 32.76 15.83 -7.99
N SER A 256 32.74 15.04 -9.07
CA SER A 256 33.29 15.46 -10.35
C SER A 256 32.56 16.74 -10.85
N THR A 257 33.32 17.68 -11.42
CA THR A 257 32.77 18.88 -12.05
C THR A 257 31.89 18.57 -13.27
N SER A 258 32.14 17.42 -13.93
CA SER A 258 31.37 16.89 -15.04
C SER A 258 30.11 16.11 -14.62
N TYR A 259 29.82 16.00 -13.33
CA TYR A 259 28.61 15.28 -12.85
C TYR A 259 27.35 15.97 -13.38
N PRO A 260 26.53 15.27 -14.20
CA PRO A 260 25.44 15.90 -14.92
C PRO A 260 24.28 16.36 -14.03
N LEU A 261 24.13 15.79 -12.82
CA LEU A 261 23.05 16.13 -11.88
C LEU A 261 23.55 16.97 -10.70
N LYS A 262 24.64 17.74 -10.88
CA LYS A 262 25.21 18.60 -9.82
C LYS A 262 24.20 19.62 -9.26
N ASP A 263 23.37 20.19 -10.15
CA ASP A 263 22.38 21.19 -9.74
C ASP A 263 21.20 20.56 -9.01
N LEU A 264 20.77 19.36 -9.42
CA LEU A 264 19.81 18.57 -8.64
C LEU A 264 20.36 18.26 -7.24
N MET A 265 21.62 17.85 -7.13
CA MET A 265 22.26 17.57 -5.83
C MET A 265 22.26 18.82 -4.94
N ARG A 266 22.59 20.00 -5.49
CA ARG A 266 22.53 21.28 -4.77
C ARG A 266 21.11 21.59 -4.29
N THR A 267 20.12 21.43 -5.17
CA THR A 267 18.70 21.60 -4.82
C THR A 267 18.28 20.69 -3.69
N VAL A 268 18.66 19.40 -3.77
CA VAL A 268 18.33 18.42 -2.71
C VAL A 268 18.95 18.82 -1.37
N VAL A 269 20.23 19.18 -1.34
CA VAL A 269 20.92 19.63 -0.11
C VAL A 269 20.26 20.89 0.43
N PHE A 270 19.95 21.86 -0.42
CA PHE A 270 19.27 23.09 -0.03
C PHE A 270 17.89 22.80 0.59
N ASN A 271 17.05 22.05 -0.11
CA ASN A 271 15.70 21.71 0.36
C ASN A 271 15.70 20.94 1.69
N LEU A 272 16.66 20.03 1.88
CA LEU A 272 16.78 19.27 3.14
C LEU A 272 17.26 20.10 4.32
N ASN A 273 18.02 21.16 4.08
CA ASN A 273 18.50 22.06 5.13
C ASN A 273 17.51 23.17 5.50
N THR A 274 16.50 23.42 4.67
CA THR A 274 15.50 24.49 4.86
C THR A 274 14.11 23.97 5.23
N SER A 275 13.98 22.65 5.45
CA SER A 275 12.69 21.96 5.75
C SER A 275 12.42 21.86 7.25
#